data_05091cac5a57433464e2ee812ae40908
#
_entry.id   05091cac5a57433464e2ee812ae40908
#
_cell.length_a   1.000
_cell.length_b   1.000
_cell.length_c   1.000
_cell.angle_alpha   90.00
_cell.angle_beta   90.00
_cell.angle_gamma   90.00
#
_symmetry.space_group_name_H-M   'P 1'
#
loop_
_entity.id
_entity.type
_entity.pdbx_description
1 polymer ?
#
loop_
_entity_poly.entity_id
_entity_poly.type
_entity_poly.pdbx_seq_one_letter_code
_entity_poly.pdbx_strand_id
1 'polypeptide(L)'
;ILDIFSRHARTREGQIQVDLAQHQYLLPRLAGQWSHLERLGGGIGTRGPGETQIETDRRLIRGRIKRLRGELERIKTHRVLYRSRRRRSGLPVASLVGYTNAGKSTLFNALSSAGVTSGRRLFSTLDPVSRRIRLPTGDDFLLTDTVGFINKLPPTVVSAFHATLEDLQDADLLLHVIDISNPKAPEQAHVVEQTLKELAMGDKPKLLVLNKVDLVMPRGNGQLDGEGGSLEFEEMARSARSERFQHDLHGANGEKRSRELSLTSTYPTVLVSAFARLNMGGLLREIKQL
;
A
#
# COMPACT_ATOMS: atom_id res chain seq x y z
N ILE A 1 1.83 -15.15 2.75
CA ILE A 1 1.27 -13.78 2.79
C ILE A 1 0.43 -13.59 4.05
N LEU A 2 -0.59 -14.42 4.32
CA LEU A 2 -1.44 -14.30 5.52
C LEU A 2 -0.65 -14.35 6.84
N ASP A 3 0.41 -15.15 6.91
CA ASP A 3 1.30 -15.20 8.07
C ASP A 3 2.12 -13.91 8.24
N ILE A 4 2.52 -13.27 7.13
CA ILE A 4 3.18 -11.97 7.19
C ILE A 4 2.19 -10.94 7.75
N PHE A 5 0.95 -10.98 7.32
CA PHE A 5 -0.10 -10.06 7.79
C PHE A 5 -0.45 -10.29 9.26
N SER A 6 -0.53 -11.54 9.72
CA SER A 6 -0.80 -11.82 11.13
C SER A 6 0.25 -11.23 12.07
N ARG A 7 1.51 -11.14 11.61
CA ARG A 7 2.60 -10.53 12.35
C ARG A 7 2.58 -8.99 12.34
N HIS A 8 1.92 -8.37 11.34
CA HIS A 8 1.88 -6.92 11.18
C HIS A 8 0.54 -6.30 11.60
N ALA A 9 -0.51 -7.10 11.78
CA ALA A 9 -1.81 -6.66 12.30
C ALA A 9 -1.69 -6.24 13.76
N ARG A 10 -1.68 -4.94 14.02
CA ARG A 10 -1.59 -4.36 15.37
C ARG A 10 -2.95 -3.92 15.90
N THR A 11 -3.85 -3.51 14.99
CA THR A 11 -5.19 -3.12 15.38
C THR A 11 -6.10 -4.34 15.56
N ARG A 12 -7.12 -4.20 16.39
CA ARG A 12 -8.17 -5.23 16.55
C ARG A 12 -8.81 -5.60 15.24
N GLU A 13 -9.06 -4.60 14.39
CA GLU A 13 -9.66 -4.80 13.08
C GLU A 13 -8.75 -5.59 12.15
N GLY A 14 -7.49 -5.20 12.01
CA GLY A 14 -6.51 -5.93 11.20
C GLY A 14 -6.36 -7.38 11.66
N GLN A 15 -6.32 -7.63 12.98
CA GLN A 15 -6.28 -8.98 13.53
C GLN A 15 -7.51 -9.82 13.16
N ILE A 16 -8.72 -9.25 13.29
CA ILE A 16 -9.97 -9.93 12.91
C ILE A 16 -10.02 -10.22 11.41
N GLN A 17 -9.55 -9.28 10.56
CA GLN A 17 -9.52 -9.46 9.12
C GLN A 17 -8.57 -10.59 8.69
N VAL A 18 -7.37 -10.63 9.28
CA VAL A 18 -6.40 -11.69 9.01
C VAL A 18 -6.94 -13.03 9.49
N ASP A 19 -7.52 -13.10 10.70
CA ASP A 19 -8.13 -14.32 11.25
C ASP A 19 -9.28 -14.81 10.33
N LEU A 20 -10.13 -13.91 9.86
CA LEU A 20 -11.19 -14.21 8.89
C LEU A 20 -10.64 -14.78 7.59
N ALA A 21 -9.62 -14.13 7.01
CA ALA A 21 -8.99 -14.58 5.77
C ALA A 21 -8.32 -15.95 5.92
N GLN A 22 -7.67 -16.21 7.05
CA GLN A 22 -7.08 -17.52 7.35
C GLN A 22 -8.15 -18.61 7.42
N HIS A 23 -9.26 -18.38 8.11
CA HIS A 23 -10.34 -19.34 8.22
C HIS A 23 -11.06 -19.59 6.87
N GLN A 24 -11.24 -18.55 6.06
CA GLN A 24 -11.77 -18.68 4.70
C GLN A 24 -10.83 -19.46 3.78
N TYR A 25 -9.52 -19.30 3.95
CA TYR A 25 -8.52 -20.04 3.20
C TYR A 25 -8.44 -21.52 3.61
N LEU A 26 -8.62 -21.82 4.90
CA LEU A 26 -8.57 -23.18 5.44
C LEU A 26 -9.84 -23.98 5.12
N LEU A 27 -11.02 -23.36 5.11
CA LEU A 27 -12.31 -24.04 4.97
C LEU A 27 -12.39 -24.97 3.74
N PRO A 28 -12.00 -24.57 2.50
CA PRO A 28 -12.01 -25.47 1.35
C PRO A 28 -10.92 -26.55 1.43
N ARG A 29 -9.83 -26.30 2.15
CA ARG A 29 -8.68 -27.23 2.25
C ARG A 29 -8.89 -28.36 3.24
N LEU A 30 -9.77 -28.19 4.21
CA LEU A 30 -10.15 -29.27 5.14
C LEU A 30 -10.64 -30.52 4.43
N ALA A 31 -11.32 -30.36 3.28
CA ALA A 31 -11.77 -31.50 2.49
C ALA A 31 -10.61 -32.32 1.87
N GLY A 32 -9.51 -31.67 1.51
CA GLY A 32 -8.39 -32.32 0.83
C GLY A 32 -7.38 -32.99 1.76
N GLN A 33 -7.26 -32.55 3.00
CA GLN A 33 -6.27 -33.09 3.94
C GLN A 33 -6.71 -34.44 4.56
N TRP A 34 -8.01 -34.71 4.56
CA TRP A 34 -8.58 -35.92 5.19
C TRP A 34 -8.94 -37.03 4.20
N SER A 35 -8.79 -36.83 2.88
CA SER A 35 -9.01 -37.86 1.86
C SER A 35 -8.08 -39.07 2.02
N HIS A 36 -6.97 -38.95 2.73
CA HIS A 36 -6.11 -40.06 3.11
C HIS A 36 -6.72 -40.98 4.19
N LEU A 37 -7.57 -40.42 5.07
CA LEU A 37 -8.22 -41.20 6.14
C LEU A 37 -9.48 -41.95 5.66
N GLU A 38 -10.12 -41.47 4.59
CA GLU A 38 -11.25 -42.15 3.95
C GLU A 38 -10.84 -43.48 3.32
N ARG A 39 -9.57 -43.62 2.87
CA ARG A 39 -9.04 -44.87 2.30
C ARG A 39 -8.75 -45.95 3.34
N LEU A 40 -8.72 -45.65 4.63
CA LEU A 40 -8.46 -46.61 5.72
C LEU A 40 -9.74 -47.19 6.33
N GLY A 41 -10.92 -46.63 6.03
CA GLY A 41 -12.22 -47.11 6.47
C GLY A 41 -12.92 -47.87 5.35
N GLY A 42 -12.55 -49.13 5.14
CA GLY A 42 -13.19 -50.02 4.15
C GLY A 42 -14.64 -50.30 4.52
N GLY A 43 -15.57 -49.98 3.63
CA GLY A 43 -16.97 -50.37 3.70
C GLY A 43 -17.88 -49.43 2.92
N ILE A 44 -18.49 -49.92 1.85
CA ILE A 44 -19.50 -49.19 1.06
C ILE A 44 -20.71 -48.95 1.98
N GLY A 45 -20.95 -47.66 2.36
CA GLY A 45 -22.19 -47.23 3.03
C GLY A 45 -22.10 -46.91 4.54
N THR A 46 -20.94 -47.04 5.18
CA THR A 46 -20.77 -46.56 6.58
C THR A 46 -20.05 -45.23 6.60
N ARG A 47 -20.73 -44.19 7.13
CA ARG A 47 -20.07 -42.92 7.50
C ARG A 47 -18.95 -43.22 8.49
N GLY A 48 -17.70 -43.15 8.03
CA GLY A 48 -16.54 -43.36 8.89
C GLY A 48 -16.41 -42.29 9.94
N PRO A 49 -15.75 -42.53 11.08
CA PRO A 49 -15.53 -41.54 12.16
C PRO A 49 -14.84 -40.27 11.65
N GLY A 50 -14.08 -40.35 10.53
CA GLY A 50 -13.44 -39.18 9.91
C GLY A 50 -14.41 -38.23 9.22
N GLU A 51 -15.51 -38.71 8.64
CA GLU A 51 -16.51 -37.88 7.96
C GLU A 51 -17.31 -37.00 8.96
N THR A 52 -17.67 -37.53 10.11
CA THR A 52 -18.32 -36.81 11.19
C THR A 52 -17.39 -35.76 11.81
N GLN A 53 -16.10 -36.05 11.89
CA GLN A 53 -15.09 -35.09 12.38
C GLN A 53 -14.94 -33.90 11.43
N ILE A 54 -14.83 -34.16 10.12
CA ILE A 54 -14.75 -33.12 9.09
C ILE A 54 -15.97 -32.19 9.11
N GLU A 55 -17.17 -32.75 9.23
CA GLU A 55 -18.40 -31.96 9.32
C GLU A 55 -18.42 -31.10 10.57
N THR A 56 -17.95 -31.62 11.70
CA THR A 56 -17.83 -30.86 12.95
C THR A 56 -16.83 -29.72 12.82
N ASP A 57 -15.64 -29.98 12.28
CA ASP A 57 -14.61 -28.96 12.06
C ASP A 57 -15.09 -27.86 11.09
N ARG A 58 -15.74 -28.26 9.99
CA ARG A 58 -16.37 -27.31 9.07
C ARG A 58 -17.43 -26.43 9.73
N ARG A 59 -18.25 -27.01 10.61
CA ARG A 59 -19.27 -26.28 11.38
C ARG A 59 -18.63 -25.28 12.32
N LEU A 60 -17.57 -25.69 13.03
CA LEU A 60 -16.82 -24.80 13.94
C LEU A 60 -16.18 -23.64 13.18
N ILE A 61 -15.53 -23.91 12.05
CA ILE A 61 -14.91 -22.86 11.22
C ILE A 61 -15.95 -21.92 10.63
N ARG A 62 -17.08 -22.43 10.12
CA ARG A 62 -18.18 -21.58 9.64
C ARG A 62 -18.75 -20.71 10.76
N GLY A 63 -18.90 -21.26 11.96
CA GLY A 63 -19.30 -20.51 13.14
C GLY A 63 -18.31 -19.40 13.48
N ARG A 64 -17.00 -19.68 13.40
CA ARG A 64 -15.94 -18.68 13.62
C ARG A 64 -15.99 -17.58 12.56
N ILE A 65 -16.10 -17.92 11.27
CA ILE A 65 -16.25 -16.97 10.17
C ILE A 65 -17.46 -16.06 10.39
N LYS A 66 -18.63 -16.62 10.76
CA LYS A 66 -19.84 -15.83 11.02
C LYS A 66 -19.63 -14.83 12.16
N ARG A 67 -18.98 -15.25 13.25
CA ARG A 67 -18.69 -14.38 14.40
C ARG A 67 -17.73 -13.27 14.02
N LEU A 68 -16.63 -13.58 13.33
CA LEU A 68 -15.63 -12.59 12.89
C LEU A 68 -16.25 -11.54 11.94
N ARG A 69 -17.13 -11.96 11.00
CA ARG A 69 -17.88 -11.04 10.15
C ARG A 69 -18.76 -10.10 10.98
N GLY A 70 -19.47 -10.63 11.98
CA GLY A 70 -20.29 -9.80 12.86
C GLY A 70 -19.48 -8.79 13.67
N GLU A 71 -18.28 -9.14 14.12
CA GLU A 71 -17.36 -8.22 14.78
C GLU A 71 -16.88 -7.12 13.83
N LEU A 72 -16.52 -7.46 12.60
CA LEU A 72 -16.11 -6.49 11.56
C LEU A 72 -17.23 -5.49 11.23
N GLU A 73 -18.48 -5.94 11.09
CA GLU A 73 -19.61 -5.04 10.82
C GLU A 73 -19.82 -4.02 11.95
N ARG A 74 -19.63 -4.41 13.20
CA ARG A 74 -19.67 -3.47 14.34
C ARG A 74 -18.57 -2.42 14.25
N ILE A 75 -17.35 -2.84 13.88
CA ILE A 75 -16.21 -1.91 13.70
C ILE A 75 -16.50 -0.94 12.55
N LYS A 76 -17.05 -1.42 11.42
CA LYS A 76 -17.45 -0.57 10.29
C LYS A 76 -18.45 0.51 10.70
N THR A 77 -19.45 0.15 11.48
CA THR A 77 -20.46 1.11 11.98
C THR A 77 -19.79 2.23 12.79
N HIS A 78 -18.84 1.91 13.68
CA HIS A 78 -18.08 2.91 14.42
C HIS A 78 -17.23 3.79 13.48
N ARG A 79 -16.59 3.21 12.45
CA ARG A 79 -15.82 3.97 11.45
C ARG A 79 -16.67 5.00 10.72
N VAL A 80 -17.88 4.63 10.29
CA VAL A 80 -18.79 5.57 9.63
C VAL A 80 -19.06 6.80 10.50
N LEU A 81 -19.26 6.63 11.80
CA LEU A 81 -19.42 7.74 12.75
C LEU A 81 -18.17 8.63 12.86
N TYR A 82 -16.98 8.03 12.93
CA TYR A 82 -15.72 8.78 12.93
C TYR A 82 -15.45 9.51 11.62
N ARG A 83 -15.81 8.91 10.48
CA ARG A 83 -15.73 9.51 9.15
C ARG A 83 -16.64 10.75 9.04
N SER A 84 -17.89 10.64 9.50
CA SER A 84 -18.81 11.78 9.49
C SER A 84 -18.32 12.94 10.33
N ARG A 85 -17.68 12.67 11.47
CA ARG A 85 -17.05 13.71 12.31
C ARG A 85 -15.85 14.35 11.61
N ARG A 86 -14.99 13.56 10.95
CA ARG A 86 -13.85 14.08 10.15
C ARG A 86 -14.30 15.00 9.02
N ARG A 87 -15.30 14.58 8.23
CA ARG A 87 -15.86 15.42 7.16
C ARG A 87 -16.39 16.75 7.68
N ARG A 88 -16.99 16.77 8.89
CA ARG A 88 -17.44 18.01 9.53
C ARG A 88 -16.30 18.92 9.98
N SER A 89 -15.11 18.38 10.24
CA SER A 89 -13.95 19.21 10.61
C SER A 89 -13.32 19.93 9.41
N GLY A 90 -13.73 19.63 8.17
CA GLY A 90 -13.24 20.28 6.95
C GLY A 90 -11.75 20.03 6.65
N LEU A 91 -11.08 19.09 7.33
CA LEU A 91 -9.68 18.76 7.07
C LEU A 91 -9.56 17.87 5.82
N PRO A 92 -8.86 18.32 4.77
CA PRO A 92 -8.58 17.49 3.60
C PRO A 92 -7.78 16.25 3.97
N VAL A 93 -8.01 15.16 3.25
CA VAL A 93 -7.35 13.87 3.47
C VAL A 93 -6.52 13.49 2.25
N ALA A 94 -5.21 13.35 2.43
CA ALA A 94 -4.31 12.80 1.44
C ALA A 94 -3.89 11.39 1.84
N SER A 95 -4.01 10.41 0.93
CA SER A 95 -3.66 9.02 1.21
C SER A 95 -2.50 8.54 0.34
N LEU A 96 -1.50 7.93 0.96
CA LEU A 96 -0.37 7.32 0.27
C LEU A 96 -0.78 5.99 -0.35
N VAL A 97 -0.66 5.87 -1.66
CA VAL A 97 -0.88 4.64 -2.41
C VAL A 97 0.38 4.28 -3.19
N GLY A 98 0.55 3.02 -3.54
CA GLY A 98 1.72 2.61 -4.32
C GLY A 98 2.11 1.16 -4.04
N TYR A 99 3.01 0.65 -4.84
CA TYR A 99 3.48 -0.73 -4.72
C TYR A 99 4.19 -0.99 -3.39
N THR A 100 4.28 -2.26 -2.97
CA THR A 100 5.06 -2.62 -1.76
C THR A 100 6.51 -2.18 -1.93
N ASN A 101 7.11 -1.67 -0.85
CA ASN A 101 8.50 -1.16 -0.82
C ASN A 101 8.77 0.08 -1.71
N ALA A 102 7.73 0.79 -2.19
CA ALA A 102 7.92 2.08 -2.89
C ALA A 102 8.37 3.21 -1.96
N GLY A 103 8.33 3.01 -0.64
CA GLY A 103 8.76 3.97 0.37
C GLY A 103 7.65 4.81 0.98
N LYS A 104 6.38 4.37 0.92
CA LYS A 104 5.23 5.07 1.51
C LYS A 104 5.41 5.40 2.98
N SER A 105 5.69 4.41 3.81
CA SER A 105 5.87 4.61 5.26
C SER A 105 7.12 5.45 5.58
N THR A 106 8.15 5.39 4.74
CA THR A 106 9.30 6.29 4.87
C THR A 106 8.92 7.73 4.57
N LEU A 107 8.14 7.95 3.50
CA LEU A 107 7.62 9.26 3.15
C LEU A 107 6.66 9.80 4.21
N PHE A 108 5.78 8.95 4.74
CA PHE A 108 4.90 9.29 5.85
C PHE A 108 5.69 9.79 7.06
N ASN A 109 6.76 9.07 7.45
CA ASN A 109 7.63 9.46 8.55
C ASN A 109 8.40 10.77 8.27
N ALA A 110 8.87 10.95 7.04
CA ALA A 110 9.58 12.17 6.64
C ALA A 110 8.70 13.42 6.76
N LEU A 111 7.40 13.29 6.44
CA LEU A 111 6.43 14.39 6.49
C LEU A 111 5.82 14.60 7.88
N SER A 112 5.59 13.52 8.65
CA SER A 112 4.86 13.56 9.92
C SER A 112 5.75 13.61 11.16
N SER A 113 7.07 13.49 11.01
CA SER A 113 8.01 13.27 12.12
C SER A 113 7.60 12.10 13.06
N ALA A 114 6.80 11.18 12.54
CA ALA A 114 6.30 10.02 13.28
C ALA A 114 7.22 8.81 13.12
N GLY A 115 7.47 8.09 14.19
CA GLY A 115 8.30 6.88 14.21
C GLY A 115 7.54 5.63 13.76
N VAL A 116 6.79 5.65 12.62
CA VAL A 116 6.16 4.46 12.06
C VAL A 116 7.24 3.51 11.55
N THR A 117 7.08 2.22 11.84
CA THR A 117 8.05 1.20 11.43
C THR A 117 8.19 1.19 9.91
N SER A 118 9.26 1.78 9.41
CA SER A 118 9.66 1.73 8.01
C SER A 118 10.82 0.75 7.87
N GLY A 119 10.75 -0.16 6.89
CA GLY A 119 11.81 -1.14 6.66
C GLY A 119 11.73 -1.74 5.27
N ARG A 120 12.80 -2.44 4.86
CA ARG A 120 12.84 -3.17 3.56
C ARG A 120 11.90 -4.38 3.52
N ARG A 121 11.05 -4.59 4.54
CA ARG A 121 10.12 -5.72 4.61
C ARG A 121 8.86 -5.41 3.80
N LEU A 122 8.39 -6.40 3.04
CA LEU A 122 7.11 -6.31 2.33
C LEU A 122 5.98 -6.19 3.37
N PHE A 123 5.01 -5.31 3.10
CA PHE A 123 3.85 -5.06 3.97
C PHE A 123 4.23 -4.56 5.38
N SER A 124 5.12 -3.57 5.45
CA SER A 124 5.48 -2.93 6.72
C SER A 124 4.28 -2.28 7.42
N THR A 125 3.29 -1.82 6.65
CA THR A 125 2.04 -1.23 7.12
C THR A 125 0.87 -2.11 6.70
N LEU A 126 0.10 -2.62 7.65
CA LEU A 126 -1.15 -3.33 7.41
C LEU A 126 -2.33 -2.44 7.84
N ASP A 127 -2.22 -1.85 9.02
CA ASP A 127 -3.23 -0.96 9.58
C ASP A 127 -2.97 0.48 9.09
N PRO A 128 -3.99 1.20 8.60
CA PRO A 128 -3.81 2.58 8.16
C PRO A 128 -3.45 3.47 9.36
N VAL A 129 -2.44 4.29 9.17
CA VAL A 129 -2.00 5.26 10.18
C VAL A 129 -2.20 6.66 9.62
N SER A 130 -2.96 7.49 10.33
CA SER A 130 -3.21 8.87 9.93
C SER A 130 -2.52 9.85 10.88
N ARG A 131 -1.98 10.95 10.33
CA ARG A 131 -1.39 12.06 11.07
C ARG A 131 -1.76 13.38 10.43
N ARG A 132 -1.97 14.36 11.28
CA ARG A 132 -2.17 15.75 10.87
C ARG A 132 -0.83 16.34 10.47
N ILE A 133 -0.76 16.89 9.27
CA ILE A 133 0.42 17.53 8.71
C ILE A 133 0.10 19.00 8.49
N ARG A 134 1.01 19.87 8.90
CA ARG A 134 0.89 21.30 8.68
C ARG A 134 1.62 21.71 7.42
N LEU A 135 0.93 22.39 6.52
CA LEU A 135 1.51 22.97 5.33
C LEU A 135 2.34 24.22 5.66
N PRO A 136 3.32 24.60 4.83
CA PRO A 136 4.09 25.83 5.03
C PRO A 136 3.23 27.09 5.09
N THR A 137 2.03 27.05 4.54
CA THR A 137 1.04 28.15 4.56
C THR A 137 0.23 28.26 5.85
N GLY A 138 0.38 27.30 6.76
CA GLY A 138 -0.34 27.24 8.02
C GLY A 138 -1.60 26.37 8.00
N ASP A 139 -2.06 25.95 6.81
CA ASP A 139 -3.19 25.03 6.67
C ASP A 139 -2.79 23.64 7.12
N ASP A 140 -3.77 22.84 7.54
CA ASP A 140 -3.55 21.46 7.97
C ASP A 140 -4.29 20.50 7.04
N PHE A 141 -3.70 19.32 6.83
CA PHE A 141 -4.37 18.18 6.19
C PHE A 141 -4.06 16.88 6.94
N LEU A 142 -4.84 15.85 6.69
CA LEU A 142 -4.62 14.53 7.24
C LEU A 142 -3.87 13.66 6.21
N LEU A 143 -2.66 13.21 6.55
CA LEU A 143 -1.92 12.25 5.75
C LEU A 143 -2.17 10.85 6.30
N THR A 144 -2.51 9.91 5.40
CA THR A 144 -2.75 8.50 5.77
C THR A 144 -1.78 7.58 5.03
N ASP A 145 -1.03 6.77 5.79
CA ASP A 145 -0.24 5.66 5.22
C ASP A 145 -1.12 4.43 5.05
N THR A 146 -1.00 3.76 3.92
CA THR A 146 -1.82 2.60 3.58
C THR A 146 -0.98 1.38 3.21
N VAL A 147 -1.64 0.25 3.09
CA VAL A 147 -1.01 -1.01 2.66
C VAL A 147 -0.44 -0.88 1.25
N GLY A 148 0.75 -1.48 1.03
CA GLY A 148 1.34 -1.55 -0.30
C GLY A 148 0.63 -2.55 -1.20
N PHE A 149 0.37 -2.16 -2.45
CA PHE A 149 -0.15 -3.05 -3.47
C PHE A 149 0.91 -4.06 -3.93
N ILE A 150 0.47 -5.25 -4.33
CA ILE A 150 1.30 -6.27 -4.97
C ILE A 150 0.58 -6.84 -6.18
N ASN A 151 1.35 -7.41 -7.09
CA ASN A 151 0.79 -8.11 -8.23
C ASN A 151 0.09 -9.42 -7.78
N LYS A 152 -1.08 -9.71 -8.33
CA LYS A 152 -1.85 -10.95 -8.10
C LYS A 152 -2.15 -11.23 -6.61
N LEU A 153 -2.80 -10.28 -5.93
CA LEU A 153 -3.39 -10.56 -4.62
C LEU A 153 -4.47 -11.65 -4.76
N PRO A 154 -4.39 -12.76 -4.00
CA PRO A 154 -5.49 -13.71 -3.97
C PRO A 154 -6.79 -13.04 -3.51
N PRO A 155 -7.97 -13.39 -4.06
CA PRO A 155 -9.26 -12.76 -3.68
C PRO A 155 -9.55 -12.81 -2.18
N THR A 156 -9.12 -13.89 -1.51
CA THR A 156 -9.24 -14.04 -0.05
C THR A 156 -8.40 -13.03 0.73
N VAL A 157 -7.29 -12.58 0.14
CA VAL A 157 -6.40 -11.57 0.72
C VAL A 157 -6.94 -10.17 0.43
N VAL A 158 -7.49 -9.94 -0.77
CA VAL A 158 -8.18 -8.68 -1.11
C VAL A 158 -9.31 -8.39 -0.12
N SER A 159 -10.10 -9.42 0.24
CA SER A 159 -11.18 -9.25 1.23
C SER A 159 -10.67 -8.86 2.62
N ALA A 160 -9.46 -9.29 3.01
CA ALA A 160 -8.82 -8.86 4.26
C ALA A 160 -8.35 -7.40 4.21
N PHE A 161 -8.09 -6.85 3.00
CA PHE A 161 -7.69 -5.45 2.82
C PHE A 161 -8.86 -4.50 2.60
N HIS A 162 -10.06 -5.01 2.40
CA HIS A 162 -11.23 -4.19 2.06
C HIS A 162 -11.41 -3.01 3.03
N ALA A 163 -11.15 -3.20 4.32
CA ALA A 163 -11.28 -2.13 5.30
C ALA A 163 -10.17 -1.06 5.21
N THR A 164 -8.93 -1.47 4.91
CA THR A 164 -7.83 -0.51 4.68
C THR A 164 -8.01 0.24 3.36
N LEU A 165 -8.62 -0.40 2.37
CA LEU A 165 -8.96 0.20 1.09
C LEU A 165 -10.20 1.10 1.17
N GLU A 166 -11.14 0.81 2.08
CA GLU A 166 -12.27 1.71 2.36
C GLU A 166 -11.81 3.10 2.86
N ASP A 167 -10.70 3.19 3.58
CA ASP A 167 -10.14 4.48 4.01
C ASP A 167 -9.63 5.33 2.83
N LEU A 168 -9.25 4.70 1.71
CA LEU A 168 -8.89 5.40 0.47
C LEU A 168 -10.10 6.05 -0.21
N GLN A 169 -11.31 5.54 0.01
CA GLN A 169 -12.53 6.14 -0.53
C GLN A 169 -12.80 7.53 0.06
N ASP A 170 -12.35 7.77 1.28
CA ASP A 170 -12.50 9.06 1.95
C ASP A 170 -11.37 10.05 1.63
N ALA A 171 -10.34 9.62 0.89
CA ALA A 171 -9.25 10.51 0.50
C ALA A 171 -9.72 11.52 -0.56
N ASP A 172 -9.38 12.78 -0.37
CA ASP A 172 -9.59 13.85 -1.34
C ASP A 172 -8.48 13.83 -2.39
N LEU A 173 -7.28 13.39 -2.02
CA LEU A 173 -6.10 13.28 -2.87
C LEU A 173 -5.37 11.96 -2.66
N LEU A 174 -4.97 11.31 -3.74
CA LEU A 174 -4.09 10.13 -3.71
C LEU A 174 -2.65 10.52 -4.06
N LEU A 175 -1.72 10.25 -3.17
CA LEU A 175 -0.28 10.39 -3.41
C LEU A 175 0.26 9.04 -3.90
N HIS A 176 0.39 8.87 -5.22
CA HIS A 176 0.88 7.64 -5.81
C HIS A 176 2.41 7.59 -5.77
N VAL A 177 2.95 6.86 -4.81
CA VAL A 177 4.40 6.74 -4.57
C VAL A 177 4.98 5.64 -5.45
N ILE A 178 5.97 6.00 -6.28
CA ILE A 178 6.64 5.13 -7.25
C ILE A 178 8.13 5.10 -6.91
N ASP A 179 8.71 3.90 -6.83
CA ASP A 179 10.16 3.69 -6.67
C ASP A 179 10.84 3.76 -8.03
N ILE A 180 11.42 4.90 -8.38
CA ILE A 180 12.08 5.09 -9.67
C ILE A 180 13.41 4.35 -9.80
N SER A 181 13.99 3.89 -8.70
CA SER A 181 15.20 3.05 -8.73
C SER A 181 14.91 1.61 -9.19
N ASN A 182 13.63 1.21 -9.18
CA ASN A 182 13.23 -0.13 -9.57
C ASN A 182 13.04 -0.23 -11.09
N PRO A 183 13.73 -1.17 -11.78
CA PRO A 183 13.56 -1.35 -13.23
C PRO A 183 12.13 -1.71 -13.66
N LYS A 184 11.29 -2.19 -12.74
CA LYS A 184 9.88 -2.53 -12.97
C LYS A 184 8.92 -1.44 -12.49
N ALA A 185 9.40 -0.22 -12.28
CA ALA A 185 8.57 0.90 -11.82
C ALA A 185 7.32 1.14 -12.69
N PRO A 186 7.41 1.13 -14.06
CA PRO A 186 6.23 1.30 -14.90
C PRO A 186 5.19 0.19 -14.73
N GLU A 187 5.64 -1.08 -14.64
CA GLU A 187 4.76 -2.23 -14.43
C GLU A 187 4.07 -2.15 -13.06
N GLN A 188 4.84 -1.75 -12.03
CA GLN A 188 4.32 -1.59 -10.67
C GLN A 188 3.30 -0.45 -10.58
N ALA A 189 3.57 0.67 -11.25
CA ALA A 189 2.64 1.79 -11.33
C ALA A 189 1.34 1.37 -12.04
N HIS A 190 1.44 0.64 -13.15
CA HIS A 190 0.28 0.11 -13.86
C HIS A 190 -0.59 -0.81 -12.99
N VAL A 191 0.03 -1.72 -12.20
CA VAL A 191 -0.70 -2.59 -11.27
C VAL A 191 -1.47 -1.77 -10.23
N VAL A 192 -0.87 -0.70 -9.69
CA VAL A 192 -1.54 0.18 -8.73
C VAL A 192 -2.73 0.89 -9.38
N GLU A 193 -2.54 1.47 -10.58
CA GLU A 193 -3.61 2.15 -11.31
C GLU A 193 -4.78 1.21 -11.65
N GLN A 194 -4.47 -0.01 -12.10
CA GLN A 194 -5.48 -1.02 -12.37
C GLN A 194 -6.26 -1.37 -11.11
N THR A 195 -5.56 -1.58 -9.98
CA THR A 195 -6.21 -1.90 -8.71
C THR A 195 -7.09 -0.73 -8.22
N LEU A 196 -6.64 0.52 -8.37
CA LEU A 196 -7.45 1.69 -8.03
C LEU A 196 -8.72 1.79 -8.89
N LYS A 197 -8.64 1.44 -10.19
CA LYS A 197 -9.82 1.37 -11.08
C LYS A 197 -10.78 0.27 -10.63
N GLU A 198 -10.30 -0.93 -10.29
CA GLU A 198 -11.11 -2.04 -9.78
C GLU A 198 -11.85 -1.68 -8.47
N LEU A 199 -11.26 -0.78 -7.67
CA LEU A 199 -11.83 -0.26 -6.43
C LEU A 199 -12.72 0.98 -6.61
N ALA A 200 -13.03 1.37 -7.86
CA ALA A 200 -13.79 2.57 -8.22
C ALA A 200 -13.15 3.88 -7.68
N MET A 201 -11.83 3.93 -7.64
CA MET A 201 -11.03 5.09 -7.21
C MET A 201 -10.15 5.65 -8.34
N GLY A 202 -10.36 5.18 -9.56
CA GLY A 202 -9.59 5.61 -10.74
C GLY A 202 -9.67 7.11 -11.01
N ASP A 203 -10.82 7.74 -10.73
CA ASP A 203 -11.10 9.14 -11.05
C ASP A 203 -10.70 10.13 -9.94
N LYS A 204 -10.19 9.65 -8.81
CA LYS A 204 -9.74 10.53 -7.73
C LYS A 204 -8.56 11.39 -8.16
N PRO A 205 -8.48 12.66 -7.68
CA PRO A 205 -7.27 13.48 -7.85
C PRO A 205 -6.03 12.72 -7.40
N LYS A 206 -4.96 12.79 -8.22
CA LYS A 206 -3.70 12.08 -7.95
C LYS A 206 -2.50 12.98 -8.15
N LEU A 207 -1.52 12.80 -7.28
CA LEU A 207 -0.18 13.36 -7.42
C LEU A 207 0.81 12.20 -7.51
N LEU A 208 1.61 12.13 -8.58
CA LEU A 208 2.67 11.14 -8.71
C LEU A 208 3.88 11.59 -7.89
N VAL A 209 4.29 10.73 -6.96
CA VAL A 209 5.46 10.98 -6.12
C VAL A 209 6.56 9.98 -6.52
N LEU A 210 7.48 10.46 -7.35
CA LEU A 210 8.64 9.69 -7.81
C LEU A 210 9.71 9.68 -6.72
N ASN A 211 9.75 8.57 -5.97
CA ASN A 211 10.57 8.42 -4.77
C ASN A 211 11.88 7.68 -5.05
N LYS A 212 12.82 7.81 -4.13
CA LYS A 212 14.17 7.22 -4.14
C LYS A 212 15.08 7.81 -5.21
N VAL A 213 14.92 9.10 -5.49
CA VAL A 213 15.80 9.82 -6.44
C VAL A 213 17.26 9.76 -6.03
N ASP A 214 17.56 9.65 -4.73
CA ASP A 214 18.90 9.47 -4.17
C ASP A 214 19.66 8.23 -4.68
N LEU A 215 18.92 7.23 -5.17
CA LEU A 215 19.48 5.99 -5.73
C LEU A 215 19.75 6.06 -7.23
N VAL A 216 19.21 7.08 -7.91
CA VAL A 216 19.30 7.24 -9.36
C VAL A 216 20.07 8.49 -9.78
N MET A 217 20.26 9.44 -8.88
CA MET A 217 21.12 10.60 -9.14
C MET A 217 22.58 10.17 -9.26
N PRO A 218 23.34 10.77 -10.20
CA PRO A 218 24.78 10.56 -10.27
C PRO A 218 25.44 10.89 -8.93
N ARG A 219 26.26 10.03 -8.42
CA ARG A 219 27.08 10.33 -7.24
C ARG A 219 28.19 11.29 -7.66
N GLY A 220 27.91 12.59 -7.65
CA GLY A 220 28.96 13.60 -7.71
C GLY A 220 29.89 13.45 -6.50
N ASN A 221 31.20 13.68 -6.69
CA ASN A 221 32.20 13.64 -5.64
C ASN A 221 31.92 14.72 -4.59
N GLY A 222 31.16 14.37 -3.58
CA GLY A 222 30.92 15.23 -2.41
C GLY A 222 29.48 15.68 -2.28
N GLN A 223 28.94 15.40 -1.13
CA GLN A 223 27.73 15.90 -0.49
C GLN A 223 26.66 16.54 -1.42
N LEU A 224 25.45 16.02 -1.34
CA LEU A 224 24.23 16.53 -1.99
C LEU A 224 23.89 18.01 -1.64
N ASP A 225 24.75 18.66 -0.85
CA ASP A 225 24.62 20.04 -0.36
C ASP A 225 25.37 21.06 -1.24
N GLY A 226 26.00 20.64 -2.37
CA GLY A 226 26.68 21.52 -3.32
C GLY A 226 25.77 22.05 -4.43
N GLU A 227 26.07 23.24 -4.96
CA GLU A 227 25.33 23.91 -6.04
C GLU A 227 25.12 23.03 -7.29
N GLY A 228 26.02 22.09 -7.58
CA GLY A 228 25.90 21.14 -8.69
C GLY A 228 24.79 20.11 -8.52
N GLY A 229 24.57 19.59 -7.33
CA GLY A 229 23.50 18.63 -7.04
C GLY A 229 22.10 19.25 -7.14
N SER A 230 21.99 20.55 -6.91
CA SER A 230 20.75 21.32 -7.06
C SER A 230 20.33 21.45 -8.52
N LEU A 231 21.26 21.72 -9.43
CA LEU A 231 21.00 21.89 -10.86
C LEU A 231 20.55 20.56 -11.53
N GLU A 232 21.23 19.45 -11.23
CA GLU A 232 20.86 18.13 -11.75
C GLU A 232 19.47 17.70 -11.24
N PHE A 233 19.16 18.00 -9.98
CA PHE A 233 17.84 17.75 -9.42
C PHE A 233 16.75 18.59 -10.10
N GLU A 234 17.01 19.87 -10.37
CA GLU A 234 16.08 20.75 -11.08
C GLU A 234 15.84 20.32 -12.53
N GLU A 235 16.89 19.89 -13.23
CA GLU A 235 16.76 19.34 -14.60
C GLU A 235 15.93 18.06 -14.60
N MET A 236 16.19 17.15 -13.70
CA MET A 236 15.42 15.93 -13.52
C MET A 236 13.97 16.24 -13.14
N ALA A 237 13.74 17.22 -12.29
CA ALA A 237 12.41 17.67 -11.89
C ALA A 237 11.63 18.30 -13.06
N ARG A 238 12.31 19.04 -13.95
CA ARG A 238 11.71 19.57 -15.18
C ARG A 238 11.38 18.45 -16.17
N SER A 239 12.29 17.50 -16.36
CA SER A 239 12.07 16.34 -17.21
C SER A 239 10.91 15.46 -16.73
N ALA A 240 10.77 15.29 -15.42
CA ALA A 240 9.66 14.52 -14.84
C ALA A 240 8.28 15.17 -15.02
N ARG A 241 8.23 16.48 -15.24
CA ARG A 241 7.00 17.24 -15.56
C ARG A 241 6.64 17.19 -17.04
N SER A 242 7.56 16.75 -17.90
CA SER A 242 7.29 16.51 -19.33
C SER A 242 6.62 15.14 -19.50
N GLU A 243 5.82 14.96 -20.55
CA GLU A 243 5.07 13.72 -20.83
C GLU A 243 5.94 12.45 -20.97
N ARG A 244 7.28 12.62 -21.06
CA ARG A 244 8.26 11.54 -21.17
C ARG A 244 9.42 11.80 -20.21
N PHE A 245 9.47 11.02 -19.14
CA PHE A 245 10.61 11.02 -18.24
C PHE A 245 11.65 10.03 -18.78
N GLN A 246 12.76 10.57 -19.35
CA GLN A 246 13.94 9.79 -19.74
C GLN A 246 14.98 9.90 -18.65
N HIS A 247 15.43 8.79 -18.11
CA HIS A 247 16.47 8.75 -17.10
C HIS A 247 17.61 7.83 -17.52
N ASP A 248 18.83 8.36 -17.54
CA ASP A 248 20.06 7.60 -17.72
C ASP A 248 20.49 6.99 -16.37
N LEU A 249 20.32 5.68 -16.22
CA LEU A 249 20.82 4.95 -15.07
C LEU A 249 22.32 4.66 -15.26
N HIS A 250 23.16 5.18 -14.39
CA HIS A 250 24.55 4.76 -14.31
C HIS A 250 24.61 3.44 -13.53
N GLY A 251 24.93 2.35 -14.23
CA GLY A 251 25.24 1.07 -13.60
C GLY A 251 26.54 1.17 -12.80
N ALA A 252 26.74 0.28 -11.80
CA ALA A 252 27.94 0.21 -10.98
C ALA A 252 29.25 0.06 -11.78
N ASN A 253 29.19 -0.27 -13.07
CA ASN A 253 30.30 -0.47 -13.99
C ASN A 253 30.44 0.64 -15.04
N GLY A 254 29.82 1.82 -14.87
CA GLY A 254 29.99 2.94 -15.79
C GLY A 254 29.23 2.82 -17.14
N GLU A 255 28.45 1.76 -17.37
CA GLU A 255 27.62 1.63 -18.56
C GLU A 255 26.39 2.53 -18.45
N LYS A 256 26.27 3.49 -19.38
CA LYS A 256 25.04 4.29 -19.58
C LYS A 256 23.94 3.39 -20.11
N ARG A 257 22.95 3.09 -19.31
CA ARG A 257 21.70 2.45 -19.73
C ARG A 257 20.60 3.50 -19.70
N SER A 258 20.35 4.14 -20.83
CA SER A 258 19.16 4.98 -21.00
C SER A 258 17.91 4.09 -20.83
N ARG A 259 17.12 4.34 -19.79
CA ARG A 259 15.81 3.72 -19.63
C ARG A 259 14.75 4.80 -19.75
N GLU A 260 13.95 4.67 -20.78
CA GLU A 260 12.74 5.45 -20.94
C GLU A 260 11.71 4.94 -19.92
N LEU A 261 11.50 5.71 -18.84
CA LEU A 261 10.36 5.53 -17.97
C LEU A 261 9.18 6.24 -18.66
N SER A 262 8.55 5.56 -19.61
CA SER A 262 7.33 6.08 -20.23
C SER A 262 6.16 5.97 -19.22
N LEU A 263 6.19 6.79 -18.19
CA LEU A 263 5.04 7.12 -17.39
C LEU A 263 4.30 8.23 -18.13
N THR A 264 3.52 7.87 -19.13
CA THR A 264 2.54 8.79 -19.72
C THR A 264 1.50 9.10 -18.64
N SER A 265 1.72 10.18 -17.91
CA SER A 265 0.83 10.60 -16.85
C SER A 265 0.30 11.99 -17.13
N THR A 266 -1.01 12.12 -17.14
CA THR A 266 -1.72 13.41 -17.12
C THR A 266 -1.75 14.03 -15.71
N TYR A 267 -1.16 13.35 -14.71
CA TYR A 267 -1.18 13.81 -13.32
C TYR A 267 0.04 14.65 -12.99
N PRO A 268 -0.09 15.65 -12.10
CA PRO A 268 1.04 16.37 -11.53
C PRO A 268 2.06 15.40 -10.95
N THR A 269 3.35 15.73 -11.11
CA THR A 269 4.44 14.82 -10.74
C THR A 269 5.49 15.55 -9.92
N VAL A 270 5.97 14.94 -8.84
CA VAL A 270 7.03 15.47 -7.99
C VAL A 270 8.10 14.41 -7.70
N LEU A 271 9.36 14.81 -7.80
CA LEU A 271 10.53 13.99 -7.43
C LEU A 271 10.88 14.18 -5.97
N VAL A 272 11.13 13.09 -5.24
CA VAL A 272 11.51 13.14 -3.84
C VAL A 272 12.51 12.04 -3.47
N SER A 273 13.27 12.26 -2.38
CA SER A 273 13.83 11.17 -1.61
C SER A 273 13.29 11.24 -0.19
N ALA A 274 12.42 10.30 0.14
CA ALA A 274 11.88 10.19 1.50
C ALA A 274 12.97 9.81 2.52
N PHE A 275 13.97 9.03 2.11
CA PHE A 275 15.08 8.63 2.95
C PHE A 275 16.05 9.78 3.23
N ALA A 276 16.48 10.48 2.19
CA ALA A 276 17.38 11.64 2.30
C ALA A 276 16.65 12.97 2.62
N ARG A 277 15.30 12.93 2.76
CA ARG A 277 14.45 14.11 2.99
C ARG A 277 14.57 15.18 1.91
N LEU A 278 14.89 14.79 0.67
CA LEU A 278 15.03 15.73 -0.45
C LEU A 278 13.65 16.12 -0.97
N ASN A 279 13.48 17.42 -1.26
CA ASN A 279 12.29 18.04 -1.86
C ASN A 279 10.96 17.84 -1.11
N MET A 280 11.00 17.65 0.21
CA MET A 280 9.78 17.54 1.01
C MET A 280 8.93 18.82 0.95
N GLY A 281 9.58 19.99 0.91
CA GLY A 281 8.90 21.28 0.74
C GLY A 281 8.22 21.44 -0.62
N GLY A 282 8.83 20.91 -1.69
CA GLY A 282 8.23 20.85 -3.03
C GLY A 282 6.98 20.00 -3.05
N LEU A 283 7.04 18.81 -2.46
CA LEU A 283 5.89 17.93 -2.31
C LEU A 283 4.72 18.60 -1.57
N LEU A 284 5.00 19.28 -0.45
CA LEU A 284 3.96 19.98 0.32
C LEU A 284 3.34 21.16 -0.47
N ARG A 285 4.11 21.85 -1.33
CA ARG A 285 3.56 22.89 -2.22
C ARG A 285 2.63 22.31 -3.28
N GLU A 286 3.01 21.20 -3.91
CA GLU A 286 2.16 20.54 -4.92
C GLU A 286 0.86 19.99 -4.28
N ILE A 287 0.92 19.42 -3.08
CA ILE A 287 -0.28 18.95 -2.34
C ILE A 287 -1.26 20.10 -2.10
N LYS A 288 -0.76 21.33 -1.88
CA LYS A 288 -1.63 22.49 -1.64
C LYS A 288 -2.36 22.96 -2.89
N GLN A 289 -1.79 22.78 -4.08
CA GLN A 289 -2.35 23.28 -5.34
C GLN A 289 -3.49 22.40 -5.86
N LEU A 290 -3.59 21.18 -5.35
CA LEU A 290 -4.59 20.18 -5.71
C LEU A 290 -5.73 20.14 -4.71
#